data_b964e079daf64eb7da3670ef3b3b4edf
#
_entry.id   b964e079daf64eb7da3670ef3b3b4edf
#
_cell.length_a   1.000
_cell.length_b   1.000
_cell.length_c   1.000
_cell.angle_alpha   90.00
_cell.angle_beta   90.00
_cell.angle_gamma   90.00
#
_symmetry.space_group_name_H-M   'P 1'
#
loop_
_entity.id
_entity.type
_entity.pdbx_description
1 polymer ?
#
loop_
_entity_poly.entity_id
_entity_poly.type
_entity_poly.pdbx_seq_one_letter_code
_entity_poly.pdbx_strand_id
1 'polypeptide(L)'
;LPHNNGMMGLAHRGFALRRPEQHLAQFLGRKGMETALCGIQHEAADVTALGYGQVLAQGAHSDAERAQEAVRFLSARTADSAPFFLSVGFSESHRAYAKHSDINPDFVQVPPCLPDTAETRADMADYMTSVREVDRCMGLVLDALRDSGLWEDTILLLTTDHGIAFPHMKCNLYDTGTGVTLCIKPAGNWCTPRALDALVSQLDVFPTLC
;
A
#
# COMPACT_ATOMS: atom_id res chain seq x y z
N LEU A 1 -8.57 6.40 -15.23
CA LEU A 1 -7.69 7.41 -14.65
C LEU A 1 -8.41 8.15 -13.53
N PRO A 2 -7.73 8.64 -12.50
CA PRO A 2 -8.35 9.32 -11.36
C PRO A 2 -9.32 10.44 -11.77
N HIS A 3 -8.92 11.30 -12.72
CA HIS A 3 -9.76 12.39 -13.21
C HIS A 3 -11.05 11.91 -13.90
N ASN A 4 -11.04 10.75 -14.57
CA ASN A 4 -12.25 10.18 -15.17
C ASN A 4 -13.25 9.76 -14.09
N ASN A 5 -12.78 9.46 -12.90
CA ASN A 5 -13.57 8.99 -11.77
C ASN A 5 -13.87 10.09 -10.72
N GLY A 6 -13.55 11.34 -11.04
CA GLY A 6 -13.80 12.49 -10.16
C GLY A 6 -12.69 12.80 -9.17
N MET A 7 -11.67 11.96 -9.08
CA MET A 7 -10.58 12.12 -8.11
C MET A 7 -9.43 12.93 -8.72
N MET A 8 -9.61 14.26 -8.76
CA MET A 8 -8.53 15.20 -9.13
C MET A 8 -7.55 15.46 -7.96
N GLY A 9 -7.85 14.91 -6.81
CA GLY A 9 -7.08 14.93 -5.57
C GLY A 9 -7.70 13.98 -4.56
N LEU A 10 -7.23 14.04 -3.32
CA LEU A 10 -7.64 13.13 -2.26
C LEU A 10 -9.05 13.46 -1.71
N ALA A 11 -9.77 12.47 -1.21
CA ALA A 11 -11.13 12.64 -0.68
C ALA A 11 -11.20 13.70 0.45
N HIS A 12 -10.20 13.74 1.35
CA HIS A 12 -10.13 14.74 2.43
C HIS A 12 -9.79 16.17 1.92
N ARG A 13 -9.55 16.34 0.62
CA ARG A 13 -9.40 17.63 -0.07
C ARG A 13 -10.65 18.05 -0.83
N GLY A 14 -11.79 17.41 -0.58
CA GLY A 14 -13.08 17.74 -1.18
C GLY A 14 -13.38 17.03 -2.51
N PHE A 15 -12.57 16.05 -2.90
CA PHE A 15 -12.85 15.23 -4.09
C PHE A 15 -13.64 13.99 -3.71
N ALA A 16 -14.44 13.49 -4.64
CA ALA A 16 -15.26 12.29 -4.44
C ALA A 16 -15.29 11.42 -5.69
N LEU A 17 -15.32 10.11 -5.47
CA LEU A 17 -15.53 9.13 -6.54
C LEU A 17 -16.91 9.34 -7.17
N ARG A 18 -16.96 9.42 -8.51
CA ARG A 18 -18.23 9.52 -9.27
C ARG A 18 -19.03 8.24 -9.23
N ARG A 19 -18.35 7.11 -9.14
CA ARG A 19 -18.95 5.76 -9.19
C ARG A 19 -18.33 4.85 -8.13
N PRO A 20 -18.56 5.12 -6.85
CA PRO A 20 -18.01 4.30 -5.78
C PRO A 20 -18.47 2.84 -5.85
N GLU A 21 -19.65 2.57 -6.48
CA GLU A 21 -20.18 1.23 -6.71
C GLU A 21 -19.31 0.36 -7.64
N GLN A 22 -18.36 0.97 -8.36
CA GLN A 22 -17.38 0.27 -9.21
C GLN A 22 -16.06 -0.02 -8.47
N HIS A 23 -15.96 0.34 -7.20
CA HIS A 23 -14.77 0.06 -6.41
C HIS A 23 -14.50 -1.45 -6.33
N LEU A 24 -13.20 -1.81 -6.29
CA LEU A 24 -12.77 -3.22 -6.28
C LEU A 24 -13.39 -4.01 -5.11
N ALA A 25 -13.44 -3.43 -3.91
CA ALA A 25 -14.05 -4.09 -2.76
C ALA A 25 -15.54 -4.41 -3.01
N GLN A 26 -16.31 -3.47 -3.60
CA GLN A 26 -17.70 -3.73 -3.96
C GLN A 26 -17.83 -4.81 -5.04
N PHE A 27 -16.94 -4.78 -6.03
CA PHE A 27 -16.96 -5.80 -7.08
C PHE A 27 -16.70 -7.20 -6.52
N LEU A 28 -15.65 -7.34 -5.72
CA LEU A 28 -15.29 -8.63 -5.11
C LEU A 28 -16.31 -9.08 -4.06
N GLY A 29 -16.88 -8.17 -3.28
CA GLY A 29 -17.98 -8.46 -2.35
C GLY A 29 -19.20 -9.04 -3.06
N ARG A 30 -19.59 -8.48 -4.22
CA ARG A 30 -20.67 -9.05 -5.06
C ARG A 30 -20.35 -10.43 -5.62
N LYS A 31 -19.07 -10.82 -5.66
CA LYS A 31 -18.62 -12.18 -6.05
C LYS A 31 -18.54 -13.14 -4.86
N GLY A 32 -18.99 -12.72 -3.68
CA GLY A 32 -19.01 -13.57 -2.48
C GLY A 32 -17.74 -13.54 -1.65
N MET A 33 -16.81 -12.64 -1.94
CA MET A 33 -15.61 -12.47 -1.11
C MET A 33 -15.93 -11.61 0.13
N GLU A 34 -15.38 -11.98 1.27
CA GLU A 34 -15.31 -11.11 2.43
C GLU A 34 -14.30 -10.00 2.14
N THR A 35 -14.69 -8.73 2.35
CA THR A 35 -13.83 -7.59 2.03
C THR A 35 -13.50 -6.79 3.28
N ALA A 36 -12.22 -6.56 3.52
CA ALA A 36 -11.73 -5.82 4.68
C ALA A 36 -10.74 -4.74 4.27
N LEU A 37 -10.92 -3.55 4.86
CA LEU A 37 -9.93 -2.47 4.84
C LEU A 37 -9.23 -2.43 6.20
N CYS A 38 -7.92 -2.46 6.20
CA CYS A 38 -7.10 -2.31 7.40
C CYS A 38 -6.18 -1.10 7.25
N GLY A 39 -6.44 -0.03 8.00
CA GLY A 39 -5.60 1.16 8.04
C GLY A 39 -6.02 2.27 7.09
N ILE A 40 -5.07 2.88 6.38
CA ILE A 40 -5.26 4.15 5.68
C ILE A 40 -5.84 3.96 4.28
N GLN A 41 -6.76 4.86 3.93
CA GLN A 41 -7.24 5.09 2.58
C GLN A 41 -7.52 6.59 2.39
N HIS A 42 -7.42 7.10 1.17
CA HIS A 42 -7.76 8.49 0.81
C HIS A 42 -8.72 8.56 -0.39
N GLU A 43 -9.45 7.48 -0.61
CA GLU A 43 -10.34 7.31 -1.78
C GLU A 43 -11.74 7.85 -1.54
N ALA A 44 -12.23 7.78 -0.29
CA ALA A 44 -13.52 8.32 0.10
C ALA A 44 -13.47 8.95 1.50
N ALA A 45 -14.20 10.06 1.68
CA ALA A 45 -14.37 10.68 3.00
C ALA A 45 -15.19 9.78 3.94
N ASP A 46 -16.21 9.12 3.39
CA ASP A 46 -16.96 8.06 4.04
C ASP A 46 -16.52 6.70 3.48
N VAL A 47 -15.81 5.94 4.29
CA VAL A 47 -15.27 4.63 3.92
C VAL A 47 -16.36 3.63 3.55
N THR A 48 -17.59 3.79 4.06
CA THR A 48 -18.71 2.90 3.74
C THR A 48 -19.08 2.95 2.26
N ALA A 49 -18.82 4.07 1.59
CA ALA A 49 -19.05 4.22 0.15
C ALA A 49 -18.16 3.28 -0.69
N LEU A 50 -17.01 2.83 -0.17
CA LEU A 50 -16.10 1.92 -0.86
C LEU A 50 -16.59 0.46 -0.85
N GLY A 51 -17.54 0.14 0.04
CA GLY A 51 -18.19 -1.18 0.09
C GLY A 51 -17.34 -2.28 0.71
N TYR A 52 -16.37 -1.94 1.57
CA TYR A 52 -15.74 -2.92 2.44
C TYR A 52 -16.75 -3.43 3.47
N GLY A 53 -16.79 -4.76 3.65
CA GLY A 53 -17.63 -5.40 4.67
C GLY A 53 -17.13 -5.16 6.08
N GLN A 54 -15.82 -4.96 6.23
CA GLN A 54 -15.17 -4.66 7.50
C GLN A 54 -14.18 -3.51 7.35
N VAL A 55 -14.08 -2.66 8.37
CA VAL A 55 -13.06 -1.62 8.49
C VAL A 55 -12.30 -1.83 9.78
N LEU A 56 -11.09 -2.33 9.65
CA LEU A 56 -10.19 -2.68 10.74
C LEU A 56 -9.25 -1.52 11.06
N ALA A 57 -8.63 -1.57 12.23
CA ALA A 57 -7.64 -0.57 12.68
C ALA A 57 -8.20 0.88 12.72
N GLN A 58 -9.51 1.04 12.96
CA GLN A 58 -10.09 2.35 13.19
C GLN A 58 -9.49 2.95 14.47
N GLY A 59 -8.92 4.16 14.33
CA GLY A 59 -8.25 4.83 15.44
C GLY A 59 -6.81 4.33 15.73
N ALA A 60 -6.24 3.47 14.88
CA ALA A 60 -4.83 3.09 15.00
C ALA A 60 -3.92 4.30 14.76
N HIS A 61 -2.97 4.51 15.67
CA HIS A 61 -2.04 5.63 15.63
C HIS A 61 -0.69 5.28 15.00
N SER A 62 -0.42 3.98 14.78
CA SER A 62 0.84 3.49 14.22
C SER A 62 0.63 2.39 13.19
N ASP A 63 1.63 2.16 12.33
CA ASP A 63 1.61 1.07 11.37
C ASP A 63 1.77 -0.30 12.06
N ALA A 64 2.43 -0.33 13.22
CA ALA A 64 2.48 -1.53 14.05
C ALA A 64 1.08 -1.98 14.52
N GLU A 65 0.23 -1.03 14.95
CA GLU A 65 -1.15 -1.33 15.33
C GLU A 65 -1.97 -1.81 14.13
N ARG A 66 -1.80 -1.18 12.94
CA ARG A 66 -2.45 -1.61 11.70
C ARG A 66 -2.02 -3.02 11.29
N ALA A 67 -0.72 -3.29 11.34
CA ALA A 67 -0.20 -4.62 11.06
C ALA A 67 -0.79 -5.69 12.01
N GLN A 68 -0.91 -5.37 13.32
CA GLN A 68 -1.50 -6.29 14.28
C GLN A 68 -2.98 -6.58 13.99
N GLU A 69 -3.76 -5.60 13.55
CA GLU A 69 -5.16 -5.85 13.15
C GLU A 69 -5.24 -6.73 11.90
N ALA A 70 -4.37 -6.51 10.92
CA ALA A 70 -4.28 -7.39 9.75
C ALA A 70 -3.87 -8.83 10.15
N VAL A 71 -2.92 -8.97 11.08
CA VAL A 71 -2.51 -10.26 11.66
C VAL A 71 -3.70 -10.95 12.34
N ARG A 72 -4.47 -10.23 13.16
CA ARG A 72 -5.66 -10.80 13.82
C ARG A 72 -6.69 -11.29 12.80
N PHE A 73 -6.94 -10.48 11.75
CA PHE A 73 -7.85 -10.87 10.67
C PHE A 73 -7.40 -12.16 9.99
N LEU A 74 -6.12 -12.29 9.65
CA LEU A 74 -5.58 -13.47 8.98
C LEU A 74 -5.57 -14.70 9.91
N SER A 75 -5.14 -14.52 11.16
CA SER A 75 -5.05 -15.61 12.14
C SER A 75 -6.41 -16.17 12.59
N ALA A 76 -7.48 -15.38 12.43
CA ALA A 76 -8.84 -15.84 12.74
C ALA A 76 -9.47 -16.68 11.61
N ARG A 77 -8.80 -16.84 10.49
CA ARG A 77 -9.35 -17.59 9.34
C ARG A 77 -9.15 -19.09 9.51
N THR A 78 -10.12 -19.82 9.01
CA THR A 78 -10.15 -21.30 9.02
C THR A 78 -10.40 -21.79 7.60
N ALA A 79 -10.30 -23.10 7.38
CA ALA A 79 -10.62 -23.73 6.09
C ALA A 79 -12.06 -23.46 5.61
N ASP A 80 -12.99 -23.21 6.54
CA ASP A 80 -14.40 -22.93 6.24
C ASP A 80 -14.67 -21.43 6.03
N SER A 81 -13.67 -20.57 6.19
CA SER A 81 -13.82 -19.13 5.97
C SER A 81 -14.05 -18.82 4.50
N ALA A 82 -14.91 -17.83 4.21
CA ALA A 82 -15.10 -17.35 2.85
C ALA A 82 -13.79 -16.80 2.25
N PRO A 83 -13.61 -16.85 0.93
CA PRO A 83 -12.51 -16.13 0.28
C PRO A 83 -12.52 -14.65 0.66
N PHE A 84 -11.36 -14.03 0.73
CA PHE A 84 -11.27 -12.66 1.21
C PHE A 84 -10.49 -11.73 0.27
N PHE A 85 -10.78 -10.45 0.39
CA PHE A 85 -9.99 -9.34 -0.10
C PHE A 85 -9.60 -8.46 1.08
N LEU A 86 -8.32 -8.41 1.42
CA LEU A 86 -7.78 -7.57 2.48
C LEU A 86 -6.93 -6.47 1.87
N SER A 87 -7.32 -5.22 2.05
CA SER A 87 -6.51 -4.04 1.70
C SER A 87 -5.83 -3.53 2.97
N VAL A 88 -4.50 -3.46 2.98
CA VAL A 88 -3.73 -2.96 4.11
C VAL A 88 -3.02 -1.67 3.70
N GLY A 89 -3.41 -0.55 4.31
CA GLY A 89 -2.82 0.77 4.06
C GLY A 89 -1.97 1.23 5.24
N PHE A 90 -0.67 1.42 4.99
CA PHE A 90 0.27 1.96 5.96
C PHE A 90 0.44 3.47 5.80
N SER A 91 0.87 4.18 6.85
CA SER A 91 1.21 5.60 6.82
C SER A 91 2.68 5.87 6.50
N GLU A 92 3.55 4.98 6.91
CA GLU A 92 4.94 5.06 6.52
C GLU A 92 5.09 4.63 5.04
N SER A 93 5.89 5.27 4.27
CA SER A 93 6.91 6.27 4.60
C SER A 93 6.47 7.73 4.29
N HIS A 94 5.30 8.16 4.79
CA HIS A 94 4.83 9.54 4.60
C HIS A 94 5.63 10.51 5.50
N ARG A 95 5.93 11.69 4.98
CA ARG A 95 6.52 12.78 5.79
C ARG A 95 5.47 13.31 6.81
N ALA A 96 5.81 13.63 8.09
CA ALA A 96 7.18 13.88 8.56
C ALA A 96 7.81 12.56 9.05
N TYR A 97 9.08 12.35 8.66
CA TYR A 97 9.83 11.18 9.09
C TYR A 97 10.21 11.25 10.57
N ALA A 98 10.39 10.08 11.20
CA ALA A 98 10.92 10.01 12.54
C ALA A 98 12.33 10.61 12.58
N LYS A 99 12.58 11.50 13.53
CA LYS A 99 13.90 12.06 13.75
C LYS A 99 14.78 11.07 14.52
N HIS A 100 16.09 11.26 14.42
CA HIS A 100 17.09 10.43 15.11
C HIS A 100 17.23 9.01 14.52
N SER A 101 17.39 8.95 13.20
CA SER A 101 17.82 7.73 12.52
C SER A 101 19.14 7.19 13.12
N ASP A 102 19.22 5.87 13.25
CA ASP A 102 20.47 5.16 13.53
C ASP A 102 21.31 4.89 12.25
N ILE A 103 20.78 5.31 11.09
CA ILE A 103 21.49 5.23 9.82
C ILE A 103 22.47 6.39 9.73
N ASN A 104 23.76 6.07 9.55
CA ASN A 104 24.77 7.09 9.38
C ASN A 104 24.59 7.81 8.02
N PRO A 105 24.33 9.14 8.01
CA PRO A 105 24.12 9.91 6.78
C PRO A 105 25.30 9.87 5.80
N ASP A 106 26.52 9.62 6.26
CA ASP A 106 27.71 9.55 5.39
C ASP A 106 27.63 8.39 4.38
N PHE A 107 26.90 7.33 4.72
CA PHE A 107 26.72 6.16 3.85
C PHE A 107 25.42 6.21 3.04
N VAL A 108 24.63 7.27 3.18
CA VAL A 108 23.40 7.42 2.41
C VAL A 108 23.70 7.81 0.97
N GLN A 109 23.14 7.10 0.03
CA GLN A 109 23.17 7.46 -1.38
C GLN A 109 22.04 8.45 -1.69
N VAL A 110 22.40 9.68 -2.03
CA VAL A 110 21.43 10.71 -2.43
C VAL A 110 21.04 10.50 -3.89
N PRO A 111 19.71 10.49 -4.23
CA PRO A 111 19.27 10.42 -5.62
C PRO A 111 19.84 11.58 -6.46
N PRO A 112 20.20 11.33 -7.74
CA PRO A 112 20.89 12.33 -8.59
C PRO A 112 20.09 13.64 -8.82
N CYS A 113 18.77 13.62 -8.61
CA CYS A 113 17.91 14.81 -8.75
C CYS A 113 17.90 15.71 -7.50
N LEU A 114 18.60 15.33 -6.44
CA LEU A 114 18.70 16.09 -5.19
C LEU A 114 20.13 16.61 -5.00
N PRO A 115 20.33 17.79 -4.35
CA PRO A 115 21.64 18.23 -3.97
C PRO A 115 22.20 17.31 -2.86
N ASP A 116 23.44 16.90 -3.00
CA ASP A 116 24.14 16.11 -2.01
C ASP A 116 24.71 17.02 -0.93
N THR A 117 23.90 17.26 0.12
CA THR A 117 24.28 18.07 1.29
C THR A 117 24.09 17.26 2.57
N ALA A 118 24.65 17.73 3.66
CA ALA A 118 24.50 17.11 4.98
C ALA A 118 23.02 17.02 5.39
N GLU A 119 22.22 18.05 5.10
CA GLU A 119 20.81 18.09 5.39
C GLU A 119 20.02 17.06 4.55
N THR A 120 20.30 16.95 3.26
CA THR A 120 19.66 15.97 2.38
C THR A 120 19.99 14.55 2.80
N ARG A 121 21.26 14.29 3.17
CA ARG A 121 21.69 12.99 3.67
C ARG A 121 21.00 12.62 4.97
N ALA A 122 20.90 13.57 5.91
CA ALA A 122 20.21 13.35 7.18
C ALA A 122 18.70 13.09 6.98
N ASP A 123 18.04 13.87 6.15
CA ASP A 123 16.60 13.71 5.85
C ASP A 123 16.32 12.38 5.11
N MET A 124 17.24 11.96 4.24
CA MET A 124 17.16 10.65 3.57
C MET A 124 17.38 9.49 4.56
N ALA A 125 18.26 9.63 5.54
CA ALA A 125 18.47 8.65 6.60
C ALA A 125 17.19 8.48 7.44
N ASP A 126 16.52 9.58 7.79
CA ASP A 126 15.22 9.56 8.48
C ASP A 126 14.15 8.86 7.61
N TYR A 127 14.10 9.15 6.30
CA TYR A 127 13.23 8.44 5.36
C TYR A 127 13.50 6.93 5.32
N MET A 128 14.76 6.52 5.23
CA MET A 128 15.13 5.09 5.22
C MET A 128 14.72 4.39 6.51
N THR A 129 14.73 5.10 7.64
CA THR A 129 14.23 4.58 8.93
C THR A 129 12.71 4.33 8.86
N SER A 130 11.95 5.25 8.27
CA SER A 130 10.51 5.06 8.02
C SER A 130 10.23 3.88 7.08
N VAL A 131 11.04 3.72 6.03
CA VAL A 131 10.91 2.55 5.12
C VAL A 131 11.18 1.24 5.86
N ARG A 132 12.17 1.20 6.73
CA ARG A 132 12.46 0.02 7.55
C ARG A 132 11.31 -0.34 8.49
N GLU A 133 10.61 0.66 9.02
CA GLU A 133 9.42 0.40 9.86
C GLU A 133 8.25 -0.19 9.06
N VAL A 134 7.93 0.36 7.89
CA VAL A 134 6.86 -0.22 7.07
C VAL A 134 7.23 -1.63 6.57
N ASP A 135 8.50 -1.86 6.21
CA ASP A 135 8.99 -3.19 5.84
C ASP A 135 8.78 -4.21 6.98
N ARG A 136 9.14 -3.82 8.20
CA ARG A 136 8.90 -4.64 9.40
C ARG A 136 7.41 -4.94 9.60
N CYS A 137 6.54 -3.93 9.44
CA CYS A 137 5.10 -4.09 9.57
C CYS A 137 4.51 -4.99 8.47
N MET A 138 4.97 -4.84 7.22
CA MET A 138 4.60 -5.74 6.13
C MET A 138 5.06 -7.18 6.43
N GLY A 139 6.27 -7.35 6.95
CA GLY A 139 6.79 -8.65 7.37
C GLY A 139 5.84 -9.38 8.32
N LEU A 140 5.32 -8.70 9.34
CA LEU A 140 4.34 -9.29 10.28
C LEU A 140 3.08 -9.81 9.57
N VAL A 141 2.56 -9.05 8.60
CA VAL A 141 1.36 -9.46 7.84
C VAL A 141 1.67 -10.65 6.94
N LEU A 142 2.83 -10.66 6.28
CA LEU A 142 3.25 -11.76 5.43
C LEU A 142 3.51 -13.05 6.23
N ASP A 143 4.08 -12.94 7.41
CA ASP A 143 4.30 -14.08 8.29
C ASP A 143 2.96 -14.67 8.80
N ALA A 144 2.01 -13.81 9.20
CA ALA A 144 0.67 -14.25 9.56
C ALA A 144 -0.05 -14.96 8.39
N LEU A 145 0.15 -14.50 7.16
CA LEU A 145 -0.41 -15.17 5.98
C LEU A 145 0.21 -16.55 5.75
N ARG A 146 1.50 -16.72 6.02
CA ARG A 146 2.18 -18.03 5.96
C ARG A 146 1.73 -18.95 7.09
N ASP A 147 1.72 -18.43 8.31
CA ASP A 147 1.38 -19.20 9.52
C ASP A 147 -0.07 -19.69 9.52
N SER A 148 -0.98 -18.94 8.90
CA SER A 148 -2.38 -19.35 8.70
C SER A 148 -2.58 -20.35 7.55
N GLY A 149 -1.53 -20.73 6.84
CA GLY A 149 -1.60 -21.68 5.72
C GLY A 149 -2.24 -21.11 4.44
N LEU A 150 -2.49 -19.79 4.38
CA LEU A 150 -3.18 -19.14 3.28
C LEU A 150 -2.24 -18.68 2.15
N TRP A 151 -0.93 -18.79 2.36
CA TRP A 151 0.08 -18.26 1.46
C TRP A 151 -0.06 -18.75 0.01
N GLU A 152 -0.25 -20.05 -0.18
CA GLU A 152 -0.28 -20.64 -1.53
C GLU A 152 -1.53 -20.22 -2.30
N ASP A 153 -2.67 -20.04 -1.63
CA ASP A 153 -3.95 -19.74 -2.25
C ASP A 153 -4.24 -18.22 -2.32
N THR A 154 -3.27 -17.38 -1.91
CA THR A 154 -3.46 -15.93 -1.90
C THR A 154 -2.65 -15.25 -3.00
N ILE A 155 -3.32 -14.41 -3.80
CA ILE A 155 -2.65 -13.41 -4.63
C ILE A 155 -2.23 -12.27 -3.72
N LEU A 156 -0.92 -11.99 -3.66
CA LEU A 156 -0.40 -10.84 -2.92
C LEU A 156 0.01 -9.75 -3.89
N LEU A 157 -0.46 -8.54 -3.66
CA LEU A 157 -0.07 -7.36 -4.41
C LEU A 157 0.52 -6.34 -3.46
N LEU A 158 1.73 -5.88 -3.75
CA LEU A 158 2.40 -4.78 -3.08
C LEU A 158 2.56 -3.62 -4.07
N THR A 159 2.11 -2.44 -3.67
CA THR A 159 2.28 -1.23 -4.48
C THR A 159 2.48 0.00 -3.60
N THR A 160 3.03 1.07 -4.21
CA THR A 160 3.06 2.41 -3.63
C THR A 160 2.20 3.34 -4.49
N ASP A 161 1.72 4.44 -3.91
CA ASP A 161 0.82 5.38 -4.61
C ASP A 161 1.59 6.37 -5.50
N HIS A 162 2.78 6.79 -5.09
CA HIS A 162 3.64 7.74 -5.81
C HIS A 162 5.09 7.64 -5.31
N GLY A 163 5.98 8.46 -5.89
CA GLY A 163 7.37 8.59 -5.44
C GLY A 163 7.50 9.26 -4.07
N ILE A 164 8.71 9.21 -3.53
CA ILE A 164 9.01 9.68 -2.16
C ILE A 164 8.84 11.20 -2.02
N ALA A 165 8.64 11.67 -0.79
CA ALA A 165 8.33 13.07 -0.50
C ALA A 165 9.58 13.97 -0.46
N PHE A 166 10.29 14.04 -1.60
CA PHE A 166 11.42 14.93 -1.83
C PHE A 166 11.17 15.81 -3.07
N PRO A 167 11.94 16.91 -3.25
CA PRO A 167 11.86 17.75 -4.44
C PRO A 167 12.02 16.94 -5.73
N HIS A 168 11.30 17.29 -6.77
CA HIS A 168 11.24 16.60 -8.08
C HIS A 168 10.69 15.17 -8.05
N MET A 169 10.07 14.73 -6.95
CA MET A 169 9.49 13.41 -6.76
C MET A 169 7.99 13.54 -6.51
N LYS A 170 7.48 13.33 -5.28
CA LYS A 170 6.05 13.47 -4.96
C LYS A 170 5.45 14.75 -5.55
N CYS A 171 4.24 14.64 -6.11
CA CYS A 171 3.52 15.73 -6.80
C CYS A 171 4.18 16.24 -8.09
N ASN A 172 5.11 15.50 -8.66
CA ASN A 172 5.75 15.82 -9.94
C ASN A 172 5.54 14.68 -10.95
N LEU A 173 5.65 15.01 -12.25
CA LEU A 173 5.47 14.05 -13.34
C LEU A 173 6.80 13.52 -13.89
N TYR A 174 7.87 13.62 -13.12
CA TYR A 174 9.14 12.95 -13.42
C TYR A 174 9.04 11.46 -13.03
N ASP A 175 9.92 10.64 -13.58
CA ASP A 175 9.97 9.20 -13.26
C ASP A 175 10.08 8.93 -11.76
N THR A 176 10.81 9.78 -11.03
CA THR A 176 10.93 9.74 -9.57
C THR A 176 9.64 10.05 -8.82
N GLY A 177 8.66 10.67 -9.48
CA GLY A 177 7.36 10.99 -8.90
C GLY A 177 6.26 10.01 -9.32
N THR A 178 6.32 9.52 -10.56
CA THR A 178 5.30 8.64 -11.16
C THR A 178 5.67 7.17 -11.13
N GLY A 179 6.97 6.85 -11.02
CA GLY A 179 7.46 5.48 -10.85
C GLY A 179 7.07 4.92 -9.48
N VAL A 180 6.30 3.83 -9.48
CA VAL A 180 5.81 3.17 -8.27
C VAL A 180 6.27 1.73 -8.22
N THR A 181 6.40 1.20 -7.02
CA THR A 181 6.62 -0.23 -6.82
C THR A 181 5.36 -0.99 -7.19
N LEU A 182 5.49 -2.07 -7.94
CA LEU A 182 4.43 -3.02 -8.18
C LEU A 182 5.01 -4.44 -8.18
N CYS A 183 4.66 -5.20 -7.16
CA CYS A 183 5.03 -6.60 -7.03
C CYS A 183 3.77 -7.44 -6.90
N ILE A 184 3.69 -8.54 -7.66
CA ILE A 184 2.58 -9.48 -7.58
C ILE A 184 3.14 -10.88 -7.35
N LYS A 185 2.72 -11.52 -6.25
CA LYS A 185 2.85 -12.95 -6.03
C LYS A 185 1.52 -13.59 -6.43
N PRO A 186 1.50 -14.49 -7.42
CA PRO A 186 0.28 -15.22 -7.76
C PRO A 186 -0.09 -16.24 -6.67
N ALA A 187 -1.31 -16.72 -6.69
CA ALA A 187 -1.70 -17.93 -5.97
C ALA A 187 -1.08 -19.16 -6.67
N GLY A 188 -0.65 -20.16 -5.90
CA GLY A 188 0.01 -21.35 -6.46
C GLY A 188 1.29 -21.02 -7.23
N ASN A 189 1.58 -21.83 -8.23
CA ASN A 189 2.83 -21.80 -9.01
C ASN A 189 2.60 -21.44 -10.50
N TRP A 190 1.74 -20.48 -10.79
CA TRP A 190 1.42 -20.18 -12.21
C TRP A 190 2.53 -19.45 -12.97
N CYS A 191 3.52 -18.89 -12.31
CA CYS A 191 4.64 -18.28 -12.99
C CYS A 191 5.95 -18.42 -12.22
N THR A 192 7.05 -18.39 -12.94
CA THR A 192 8.39 -18.29 -12.34
C THR A 192 8.64 -16.83 -11.93
N PRO A 193 9.23 -16.57 -10.74
CA PRO A 193 9.62 -15.23 -10.33
C PRO A 193 10.51 -14.56 -11.40
N ARG A 194 10.14 -13.32 -11.77
CA ARG A 194 10.89 -12.55 -12.79
C ARG A 194 10.59 -11.05 -12.65
N ALA A 195 11.55 -10.23 -13.06
CA ALA A 195 11.30 -8.83 -13.35
C ALA A 195 10.68 -8.68 -14.74
N LEU A 196 9.78 -7.71 -14.90
CA LEU A 196 9.14 -7.38 -16.17
C LEU A 196 9.44 -5.92 -16.50
N ASP A 197 10.02 -5.68 -17.68
CA ASP A 197 10.29 -4.33 -18.20
C ASP A 197 9.11 -3.75 -18.99
N ALA A 198 7.94 -4.38 -18.92
CA ALA A 198 6.74 -3.89 -19.56
C ALA A 198 6.25 -2.60 -18.88
N LEU A 199 5.76 -1.65 -19.68
CA LEU A 199 5.07 -0.46 -19.16
C LEU A 199 3.72 -0.90 -18.61
N VAL A 200 3.60 -0.83 -17.30
CA VAL A 200 2.38 -1.14 -16.54
C VAL A 200 1.99 0.03 -15.67
N SER A 201 0.74 0.09 -15.28
CA SER A 201 0.25 1.09 -14.32
C SER A 201 -0.70 0.45 -13.31
N GLN A 202 -1.02 1.17 -12.25
CA GLN A 202 -2.03 0.72 -11.28
C GLN A 202 -3.42 0.52 -11.92
N LEU A 203 -3.68 1.09 -13.10
CA LEU A 203 -4.92 0.82 -13.87
C LEU A 203 -5.03 -0.64 -14.31
N ASP A 204 -3.91 -1.32 -14.45
CA ASP A 204 -3.88 -2.73 -14.87
C ASP A 204 -4.21 -3.68 -13.72
N VAL A 205 -4.19 -3.21 -12.47
CA VAL A 205 -4.46 -4.04 -11.28
C VAL A 205 -5.86 -4.61 -11.31
N PHE A 206 -6.88 -3.77 -11.52
CA PHE A 206 -8.26 -4.23 -11.53
C PHE A 206 -8.53 -5.31 -12.59
N PRO A 207 -8.18 -5.12 -13.89
CA PRO A 207 -8.38 -6.16 -14.89
C PRO A 207 -7.48 -7.38 -14.72
N THR A 208 -6.37 -7.27 -13.97
CA THR A 208 -5.50 -8.42 -13.65
C THR A 208 -6.12 -9.30 -12.57
N LEU A 209 -6.87 -8.73 -11.64
CA LEU A 209 -7.51 -9.45 -10.54
C LEU A 209 -8.92 -9.96 -10.89
N CYS A 210 -9.54 -9.46 -11.95
CA CYS A 210 -10.92 -9.74 -12.37
C CYS A 210 -10.96 -10.31 -13.77
#